data_1f85fee81a7e26961f47348f02b23591
#
_entry.id   1f85fee81a7e26961f47348f02b23591
#
_cell.length_a   1.000
_cell.length_b   1.000
_cell.length_c   1.000
_cell.angle_alpha   90.00
_cell.angle_beta   90.00
_cell.angle_gamma   90.00
#
_symmetry.space_group_name_H-M   'P 1'
#
loop_
_entity.id
_entity.type
_entity.pdbx_description
1 polymer ?
#
loop_
_entity_poly.entity_id
_entity_poly.type
_entity_poly.pdbx_seq_one_letter_code
_entity_poly.pdbx_strand_id
1 'polypeptide(L)'
;MLGVAVDSAAEARRYQELRVMEVAGEITELQMQVKFSLDVNGVHICNFYPDFRYYNFQSDRYIVEDVKSRPTMTPVYRLKKKLLKAVHGIDVQEVLA
;
A
#
# COMPACT_ATOMS: atom_id res chain seq x y z
N MET A 1 11.68 -13.06 5.99
CA MET A 1 11.63 -12.27 5.60
C MET A 1 10.79 -12.20 4.76
N LEU A 2 10.58 -11.62 4.43
CA LEU A 2 9.78 -11.53 3.70
C LEU A 2 10.20 -12.09 2.58
N GLY A 3 10.78 -12.76 2.39
CA GLY A 3 11.21 -13.33 1.42
C GLY A 3 10.99 -12.65 0.21
N VAL A 4 10.40 -11.87 0.24
CA VAL A 4 10.06 -11.37 -0.76
C VAL A 4 10.90 -10.51 -1.18
N ALA A 5 11.05 -10.49 -1.97
CA ALA A 5 11.69 -9.63 -2.46
C ALA A 5 11.55 -8.38 -2.20
N VAL A 6 11.65 -8.21 -1.23
CA VAL A 6 11.57 -7.08 -0.84
C VAL A 6 12.62 -6.51 -1.28
N ASP A 7 12.54 -5.96 -2.07
CA ASP A 7 13.54 -5.37 -2.52
C ASP A 7 13.94 -4.30 -1.79
N SER A 8 13.53 -4.01 -0.75
CA SER A 8 14.04 -2.85 -0.16
C SER A 8 14.12 -2.99 1.31
N ALA A 9 15.23 -2.53 1.83
CA ALA A 9 15.40 -2.38 3.26
C ALA A 9 14.39 -1.35 3.78
N ALA A 10 14.01 -0.39 2.98
CA ALA A 10 13.02 0.60 3.36
C ALA A 10 11.65 -0.03 3.60
N GLU A 11 11.25 -0.97 2.74
CA GLU A 11 10.00 -1.67 2.93
C GLU A 11 10.04 -2.52 4.20
N ALA A 12 11.17 -3.20 4.45
CA ALA A 12 11.33 -4.00 5.66
C ALA A 12 11.28 -3.11 6.92
N ARG A 13 11.91 -1.93 6.87
CA ARG A 13 11.85 -1.01 8.01
C ARG A 13 10.42 -0.54 8.25
N ARG A 14 9.69 -0.20 7.18
CA ARG A 14 8.31 0.25 7.35
C ARG A 14 7.44 -0.87 7.94
N TYR A 15 7.66 -2.11 7.52
CA TYR A 15 6.95 -3.23 8.09
C TYR A 15 7.20 -3.32 9.61
N GLN A 16 8.46 -3.16 10.04
CA GLN A 16 8.76 -3.21 11.47
C GLN A 16 8.09 -2.06 12.23
N GLU A 17 8.06 -0.87 11.65
CA GLU A 17 7.37 0.26 12.27
C GLU A 17 5.88 -0.03 12.44
N LEU A 18 5.25 -0.59 11.41
CA LEU A 18 3.83 -0.91 11.47
C LEU A 18 3.56 -2.02 12.49
N ARG A 19 4.45 -3.00 12.61
CA ARG A 19 4.30 -4.05 13.63
C ARG A 19 4.36 -3.46 15.04
N VAL A 20 5.25 -2.51 15.28
CA VAL A 20 5.32 -1.84 16.57
C VAL A 20 4.00 -1.09 16.86
N MET A 21 3.46 -0.41 15.86
CA MET A 21 2.18 0.29 16.00
C MET A 21 1.04 -0.70 16.27
N GLU A 22 1.10 -1.87 15.64
CA GLU A 22 0.09 -2.90 15.86
C GLU A 22 0.14 -3.43 17.29
N VAL A 23 1.34 -3.70 17.80
CA VAL A 23 1.52 -4.15 19.18
C VAL A 23 1.06 -3.08 20.16
N ALA A 24 1.30 -1.82 19.83
CA ALA A 24 0.87 -0.70 20.68
C ALA A 24 -0.64 -0.45 20.62
N GLY A 25 -1.37 -1.14 19.77
CA GLY A 25 -2.81 -0.95 19.66
C GLY A 25 -3.23 0.24 18.82
N GLU A 26 -2.31 0.84 18.05
CA GLU A 26 -2.63 2.01 17.25
C GLU A 26 -3.25 1.62 15.92
N ILE A 27 -2.91 0.46 15.40
CA ILE A 27 -3.47 -0.07 14.16
C ILE A 27 -3.83 -1.54 14.33
N THR A 28 -4.65 -2.05 13.42
CA THR A 28 -5.00 -3.47 13.38
C THR A 28 -5.19 -3.92 11.94
N GLU A 29 -5.35 -5.20 11.72
CA GLU A 29 -5.59 -5.79 10.39
C GLU A 29 -4.47 -5.46 9.41
N LEU A 30 -3.24 -5.49 9.88
CA LEU A 30 -2.10 -5.23 9.00
C LEU A 30 -1.98 -6.35 7.96
N GLN A 31 -2.03 -5.97 6.70
CA GLN A 31 -1.91 -6.87 5.56
C GLN A 31 -0.84 -6.37 4.61
N MET A 32 -0.16 -7.31 3.96
CA MET A 32 0.88 -6.98 3.00
C MET A 32 0.44 -7.41 1.62
N GLN A 33 0.80 -6.63 0.62
CA GLN A 33 0.60 -6.98 -0.79
C GLN A 33 -0.87 -7.31 -1.11
N VAL A 34 -1.77 -6.50 -0.62
CA VAL A 34 -3.19 -6.72 -0.87
C VAL A 34 -3.49 -6.44 -2.34
N LYS A 35 -4.23 -7.33 -2.98
CA LYS A 35 -4.54 -7.14 -4.37
C LYS A 35 -5.78 -6.29 -4.55
N PHE A 36 -5.66 -5.26 -5.37
CA PHE A 36 -6.81 -4.50 -5.83
C PHE A 36 -6.98 -4.72 -7.33
N SER A 37 -8.16 -5.15 -7.74
CA SER A 37 -8.48 -5.28 -9.15
C SER A 37 -8.93 -3.92 -9.64
N LEU A 38 -8.32 -3.45 -10.70
CA LEU A 38 -8.66 -2.15 -11.28
C LEU A 38 -9.46 -2.39 -12.55
N ASP A 39 -10.78 -2.29 -12.41
CA ASP A 39 -11.69 -2.54 -13.52
C ASP A 39 -12.44 -1.25 -13.84
N VAL A 40 -12.68 -1.01 -15.10
CA VAL A 40 -13.43 0.17 -15.56
C VAL A 40 -14.56 -0.29 -16.47
N ASN A 41 -15.77 0.04 -16.12
CA ASN A 41 -16.96 -0.33 -16.89
C ASN A 41 -17.02 -1.84 -17.19
N GLY A 42 -16.68 -2.64 -16.19
CA GLY A 42 -16.72 -4.08 -16.34
C GLY A 42 -15.51 -4.69 -17.06
N VAL A 43 -14.56 -3.88 -17.46
CA VAL A 43 -13.35 -4.37 -18.14
C VAL A 43 -12.19 -4.33 -17.16
N HIS A 44 -11.53 -5.47 -16.97
CA HIS A 44 -10.36 -5.55 -16.12
C HIS A 44 -9.16 -4.91 -16.80
N ILE A 45 -8.60 -3.88 -16.18
CA ILE A 45 -7.45 -3.17 -16.74
C ILE A 45 -6.15 -3.75 -16.21
N CYS A 46 -6.02 -3.87 -14.90
CA CYS A 46 -4.81 -4.42 -14.29
C CYS A 46 -5.06 -4.68 -12.80
N ASN A 47 -4.08 -5.27 -12.14
CA ASN A 47 -4.08 -5.41 -10.69
C ASN A 47 -3.07 -4.45 -10.09
N PHE A 48 -3.32 -4.02 -8.86
CA PHE A 48 -2.39 -3.19 -8.11
C PHE A 48 -2.18 -3.84 -6.75
N TYR A 49 -0.91 -3.94 -6.34
CA TYR A 49 -0.54 -4.56 -5.07
C TYR A 49 0.26 -3.57 -4.23
N PRO A 50 -0.41 -2.69 -3.50
CA PRO A 50 0.30 -1.79 -2.58
C PRO A 50 0.97 -2.60 -1.48
N ASP A 51 2.01 -2.04 -0.88
CA ASP A 51 2.82 -2.79 0.07
C ASP A 51 2.06 -3.13 1.35
N PHE A 52 1.28 -2.20 1.88
CA PHE A 52 0.61 -2.40 3.17
C PHE A 52 -0.81 -1.85 3.17
N ARG A 53 -1.67 -2.48 3.94
CA ARG A 53 -3.01 -1.98 4.25
C ARG A 53 -3.29 -2.29 5.70
N TYR A 54 -3.88 -1.35 6.42
CA TYR A 54 -4.24 -1.55 7.82
C TYR A 54 -5.34 -0.58 8.23
N TYR A 55 -5.99 -0.87 9.36
CA TYR A 55 -6.98 0.04 9.94
C TYR A 55 -6.30 0.88 11.01
N ASN A 56 -6.46 2.20 10.94
CA ASN A 56 -5.86 3.13 11.88
C ASN A 56 -6.95 3.62 12.82
N PHE A 57 -6.81 3.33 14.12
CA PHE A 57 -7.82 3.70 15.08
C PHE A 57 -7.93 5.22 15.29
N GLN A 58 -6.81 5.94 15.16
CA GLN A 58 -6.86 7.37 15.37
C GLN A 58 -7.63 8.09 14.28
N SER A 59 -7.40 7.73 13.04
CA SER A 59 -8.11 8.33 11.91
C SER A 59 -9.42 7.61 11.60
N ASP A 60 -9.65 6.44 12.21
CA ASP A 60 -10.87 5.67 12.06
C ASP A 60 -11.10 5.31 10.60
N ARG A 61 -10.08 4.82 9.94
CA ARG A 61 -10.21 4.39 8.54
C ARG A 61 -9.08 3.46 8.15
N TYR A 62 -9.27 2.79 7.02
CA TYR A 62 -8.22 1.98 6.44
C TYR A 62 -7.22 2.87 5.71
N ILE A 63 -5.95 2.53 5.85
CA ILE A 63 -4.83 3.22 5.19
C ILE A 63 -4.19 2.22 4.23
N VAL A 64 -3.86 2.70 3.05
CA VAL A 64 -3.12 1.92 2.05
C VAL A 64 -1.82 2.65 1.78
N GLU A 65 -0.70 1.95 1.93
CA GLU A 65 0.63 2.54 1.80
C GLU A 65 1.47 1.86 0.76
N ASP A 66 2.32 2.62 0.10
CA ASP A 66 3.38 2.10 -0.73
C ASP A 66 4.68 2.79 -0.34
N VAL A 67 5.74 2.02 -0.19
CA VAL A 67 7.07 2.56 0.08
C VAL A 67 7.71 2.89 -1.27
N LYS A 68 8.05 4.15 -1.46
CA LYS A 68 8.52 4.63 -2.76
C LYS A 68 9.79 5.45 -2.65
N SER A 69 10.60 5.37 -3.69
CA SER A 69 11.71 6.27 -3.91
C SER A 69 11.53 6.85 -5.29
N ARG A 70 12.35 7.85 -5.65
CA ARG A 70 12.23 8.43 -6.98
C ARG A 70 12.29 7.40 -8.10
N PRO A 71 13.25 6.47 -8.11
CA PRO A 71 13.32 5.50 -9.19
C PRO A 71 12.11 4.58 -9.29
N THR A 72 11.37 4.39 -8.19
CA THR A 72 10.22 3.50 -8.21
C THR A 72 8.91 4.22 -8.50
N MET A 73 8.95 5.55 -8.66
CA MET A 73 7.78 6.33 -9.05
C MET A 73 7.62 6.30 -10.55
N THR A 74 7.34 5.15 -11.11
CA THR A 74 7.25 4.97 -12.56
C THR A 74 5.92 5.50 -13.10
N PRO A 75 5.82 5.75 -14.42
CA PRO A 75 4.55 6.13 -15.02
C PRO A 75 3.45 5.09 -14.81
N VAL A 76 3.80 3.81 -14.84
CA VAL A 76 2.83 2.74 -14.62
C VAL A 76 2.30 2.80 -13.18
N TYR A 77 3.17 2.99 -12.22
CA TYR A 77 2.75 3.14 -10.83
C TYR A 77 1.81 4.33 -10.67
N ARG A 78 2.17 5.46 -11.26
CA ARG A 78 1.35 6.68 -11.15
C ARG A 78 -0.03 6.49 -11.77
N LEU A 79 -0.10 5.76 -12.88
CA LEU A 79 -1.37 5.45 -13.51
C LEU A 79 -2.22 4.54 -12.62
N LYS A 80 -1.62 3.50 -12.06
CA LYS A 80 -2.33 2.58 -11.15
C LYS A 80 -2.85 3.30 -9.91
N LYS A 81 -2.05 4.23 -9.38
CA LYS A 81 -2.47 5.02 -8.23
C LYS A 81 -3.69 5.87 -8.56
N LYS A 82 -3.71 6.49 -9.73
CA LYS A 82 -4.87 7.26 -10.18
C LYS A 82 -6.08 6.38 -10.40
N LEU A 83 -5.88 5.20 -10.97
CA LEU A 83 -6.98 4.25 -11.19
C LEU A 83 -7.56 3.77 -9.87
N LEU A 84 -6.72 3.50 -8.88
CA LEU A 84 -7.20 3.09 -7.57
C LEU A 84 -8.08 4.17 -6.95
N LYS A 85 -7.70 5.43 -7.10
CA LYS A 85 -8.51 6.54 -6.62
C LYS A 85 -9.82 6.65 -7.39
N ALA A 86 -9.77 6.55 -8.71
CA ALA A 86 -10.95 6.70 -9.54
C ALA A 86 -11.96 5.56 -9.35
N VAL A 87 -11.45 4.33 -9.23
CA VAL A 87 -12.31 3.15 -9.19
C VAL A 87 -12.76 2.82 -7.77
N HIS A 88 -11.86 2.91 -6.81
CA HIS A 88 -12.13 2.49 -5.43
C HIS A 88 -12.21 3.64 -4.43
N GLY A 89 -11.89 4.86 -4.83
CA GLY A 89 -11.91 6.01 -3.93
C GLY A 89 -10.77 5.99 -2.91
N ILE A 90 -9.72 5.24 -3.17
CA ILE A 90 -8.63 5.06 -2.23
C ILE A 90 -7.44 5.90 -2.63
N ASP A 91 -6.92 6.70 -1.68
CA ASP A 91 -5.68 7.43 -1.87
C ASP A 91 -4.54 6.63 -1.27
N VAL A 92 -3.55 6.31 -2.07
CA VAL A 92 -2.36 5.63 -1.58
C VAL A 92 -1.48 6.64 -0.87
N GLN A 93 -1.05 6.31 0.33
CA GLN A 93 -0.08 7.11 1.05
C GLN A 93 1.31 6.62 0.68
N GLU A 94 2.14 7.50 0.19
CA GLU A 94 3.51 7.15 -0.19
C GLU A 94 4.43 7.38 0.98
N VAL A 95 5.13 6.32 1.39
CA VAL A 95 6.14 6.41 2.44
C VAL A 95 7.47 6.50 1.71
N LEU A 96 8.13 7.63 1.84
CA LEU A 96 9.36 7.86 1.08
C LEU A 96 10.53 7.15 1.73
N ALA A 97 11.27 6.45 0.90
CA ALA A 97 12.45 5.72 1.36
C ALA A 97 13.67 6.63 1.41
#